data_6a11cb3f9b55310bcfb41dde55372422
#
_entry.id   6a11cb3f9b55310bcfb41dde55372422
#
_cell.length_a   1.000
_cell.length_b   1.000
_cell.length_c   1.000
_cell.angle_alpha   90.00
_cell.angle_beta   90.00
_cell.angle_gamma   90.00
#
_symmetry.space_group_name_H-M   'P 1'
#
loop_
_entity.id
_entity.type
_entity.pdbx_description
1 polymer ?
#
loop_
_entity_poly.entity_id
_entity_poly.type
_entity_poly.pdbx_seq_one_letter_code
_entity_poly.pdbx_strand_id
1 'polypeptide(L)'
;MITRSLGKNGPTVGAIGLGCMGMSDFYGPADRSESIATIHAAMDAGITLIDTGDYYGMGHNELLIAEALKGKDRDRVVISVKYGGLRGPDRSWLGVDTRPAATKTFLAYTLQRLGTDHIDIYRPGRLDPNVPIEETVGAIADLVKGGYVHHVGLSEVGAETMRRANAVHPVADLQIEYSLISRGIEDEILPTCRQLGIGITAYGVLSRGLISGHWSKERTASPGDFRVHAPRFSTENIDRNLALVEALRALAGAKGVTVAQVAIAWVLAQGTDIVPLVGARRRDRLSEARGALTLSLTPDDHAAIERAVPRGAAAGPRYVAQQMAALDSERGRATAG
;
A
#
# COMPACT_ATOMS: atom_id res chain seq x y z
N MET A 1 5.12 4.84 20.24
CA MET A 1 4.46 5.24 18.97
C MET A 1 2.96 5.07 19.10
N ILE A 2 2.14 5.87 18.39
CA ILE A 2 0.70 5.68 18.29
C ILE A 2 0.43 4.38 17.54
N THR A 3 -0.50 3.56 18.02
CA THR A 3 -0.89 2.28 17.40
C THR A 3 -2.32 2.33 16.88
N ARG A 4 -2.65 1.46 15.92
CA ARG A 4 -3.97 1.27 15.33
C ARG A 4 -4.25 -0.22 15.15
N SER A 5 -5.49 -0.63 15.30
CA SER A 5 -5.93 -1.99 14.98
C SER A 5 -6.38 -2.07 13.52
N LEU A 6 -5.88 -3.05 12.78
CA LEU A 6 -6.33 -3.35 11.42
C LEU A 6 -7.65 -4.14 11.50
N GLY A 7 -8.77 -3.41 11.57
CA GLY A 7 -10.10 -3.98 11.73
C GLY A 7 -10.34 -4.62 13.10
N LYS A 8 -11.46 -5.32 13.22
CA LYS A 8 -11.86 -5.99 14.47
C LYS A 8 -11.05 -7.24 14.78
N ASN A 9 -10.60 -7.94 13.72
CA ASN A 9 -9.97 -9.26 13.81
C ASN A 9 -8.50 -9.25 13.39
N GLY A 10 -7.94 -8.08 13.10
CA GLY A 10 -6.57 -7.95 12.64
C GLY A 10 -5.60 -7.54 13.74
N PRO A 11 -4.31 -7.48 13.44
CA PRO A 11 -3.27 -7.13 14.39
C PRO A 11 -3.30 -5.65 14.75
N THR A 12 -2.78 -5.33 15.93
CA THR A 12 -2.43 -3.95 16.31
C THR A 12 -1.04 -3.61 15.78
N VAL A 13 -0.94 -2.53 15.02
CA VAL A 13 0.30 -2.09 14.36
C VAL A 13 0.61 -0.63 14.67
N GLY A 14 1.80 -0.16 14.33
CA GLY A 14 2.10 1.29 14.34
C GLY A 14 1.13 2.07 13.45
N ALA A 15 0.84 3.32 13.78
CA ALA A 15 -0.13 4.14 13.03
C ALA A 15 0.27 4.41 11.57
N ILE A 16 1.52 4.13 11.19
CA ILE A 16 1.98 4.03 9.81
C ILE A 16 2.71 2.69 9.60
N GLY A 17 2.64 2.12 8.40
CA GLY A 17 3.39 0.94 7.98
C GLY A 17 4.49 1.28 6.98
N LEU A 18 5.47 0.39 6.82
CA LEU A 18 6.56 0.48 5.85
C LEU A 18 6.26 -0.38 4.63
N GLY A 19 6.09 0.24 3.45
CA GLY A 19 6.01 -0.44 2.17
C GLY A 19 7.40 -0.68 1.59
N CYS A 20 7.79 -1.94 1.39
CA CYS A 20 9.14 -2.32 0.97
C CYS A 20 9.32 -2.47 -0.55
N MET A 21 8.27 -2.35 -1.37
CA MET A 21 8.30 -2.56 -2.82
C MET A 21 9.45 -1.81 -3.52
N GLY A 22 9.63 -0.53 -3.18
CA GLY A 22 10.64 0.33 -3.80
C GLY A 22 12.08 -0.04 -3.45
N MET A 23 12.32 -0.97 -2.52
CA MET A 23 13.64 -1.49 -2.17
C MET A 23 14.12 -2.58 -3.14
N SER A 24 13.23 -3.06 -4.03
CA SER A 24 13.54 -4.20 -4.91
C SER A 24 13.03 -4.07 -6.33
N ASP A 25 11.95 -3.29 -6.57
CA ASP A 25 11.29 -3.25 -7.88
C ASP A 25 10.57 -1.92 -8.11
N PHE A 26 10.17 -1.67 -9.36
CA PHE A 26 9.26 -0.63 -9.84
C PHE A 26 9.75 0.83 -9.80
N TYR A 27 10.71 1.21 -8.98
CA TYR A 27 11.15 2.61 -8.81
C TYR A 27 12.62 2.84 -9.20
N GLY A 28 13.19 1.92 -10.01
CA GLY A 28 14.60 1.92 -10.34
C GLY A 28 15.49 1.36 -9.21
N PRO A 29 16.82 1.46 -9.34
CA PRO A 29 17.75 0.84 -8.42
C PRO A 29 17.60 1.38 -6.99
N ALA A 30 17.82 0.51 -6.00
CA ALA A 30 17.86 0.84 -4.60
C ALA A 30 19.16 0.32 -3.97
N ASP A 31 19.70 1.05 -3.02
CA ASP A 31 20.84 0.59 -2.23
C ASP A 31 20.36 -0.43 -1.20
N ARG A 32 21.02 -1.62 -1.19
CA ARG A 32 20.67 -2.73 -0.30
C ARG A 32 20.92 -2.39 1.16
N SER A 33 22.09 -1.82 1.47
CA SER A 33 22.50 -1.51 2.83
C SER A 33 21.60 -0.43 3.44
N GLU A 34 21.27 0.63 2.66
CA GLU A 34 20.34 1.67 3.08
C GLU A 34 18.91 1.13 3.24
N SER A 35 18.49 0.19 2.40
CA SER A 35 17.18 -0.47 2.53
C SER A 35 17.08 -1.26 3.83
N ILE A 36 18.09 -2.06 4.19
CA ILE A 36 18.17 -2.78 5.46
C ILE A 36 18.19 -1.80 6.65
N ALA A 37 19.01 -0.76 6.57
CA ALA A 37 19.07 0.28 7.60
C ALA A 37 17.72 1.02 7.76
N THR A 38 16.97 1.18 6.68
CA THR A 38 15.62 1.78 6.72
C THR A 38 14.61 0.86 7.41
N ILE A 39 14.66 -0.46 7.17
CA ILE A 39 13.83 -1.44 7.89
C ILE A 39 14.16 -1.41 9.38
N HIS A 40 15.44 -1.41 9.76
CA HIS A 40 15.84 -1.32 11.16
C HIS A 40 15.36 0.00 11.81
N ALA A 41 15.54 1.14 11.13
CA ALA A 41 15.07 2.43 11.62
C ALA A 41 13.53 2.47 11.78
N ALA A 42 12.79 1.75 10.92
CA ALA A 42 11.34 1.61 11.06
C ALA A 42 10.98 0.83 12.34
N MET A 43 11.62 -0.33 12.56
CA MET A 43 11.42 -1.15 13.76
C MET A 43 11.76 -0.39 15.05
N ASP A 44 12.90 0.31 15.08
CA ASP A 44 13.34 1.10 16.23
C ASP A 44 12.40 2.27 16.53
N ALA A 45 11.72 2.77 15.49
CA ALA A 45 10.71 3.80 15.61
C ALA A 45 9.31 3.26 15.97
N GLY A 46 9.13 1.95 16.13
CA GLY A 46 7.85 1.31 16.42
C GLY A 46 6.91 1.19 15.21
N ILE A 47 7.42 1.31 13.99
CA ILE A 47 6.69 0.94 12.78
C ILE A 47 6.77 -0.59 12.66
N THR A 48 5.69 -1.25 13.07
CA THR A 48 5.67 -2.72 13.16
C THR A 48 5.14 -3.38 11.90
N LEU A 49 4.30 -2.70 11.10
CA LEU A 49 3.78 -3.24 9.84
C LEU A 49 4.84 -3.13 8.74
N ILE A 50 5.33 -4.26 8.26
CA ILE A 50 6.26 -4.41 7.13
C ILE A 50 5.51 -5.07 5.97
N ASP A 51 5.33 -4.35 4.87
CA ASP A 51 4.54 -4.82 3.73
C ASP A 51 5.43 -5.17 2.53
N THR A 52 5.22 -6.37 1.98
CA THR A 52 5.93 -6.91 0.83
C THR A 52 5.00 -7.64 -0.15
N GLY A 53 5.57 -8.28 -1.17
CA GLY A 53 4.91 -9.17 -2.09
C GLY A 53 5.89 -10.18 -2.67
N ASP A 54 5.44 -11.41 -2.88
CA ASP A 54 6.25 -12.51 -3.41
C ASP A 54 6.83 -12.21 -4.81
N TYR A 55 6.09 -11.43 -5.60
CA TYR A 55 6.49 -10.98 -6.93
C TYR A 55 7.36 -9.71 -6.94
N TYR A 56 7.64 -9.07 -5.80
CA TYR A 56 8.51 -7.90 -5.72
C TYR A 56 9.97 -8.29 -5.97
N GLY A 57 10.47 -7.90 -7.14
CA GLY A 57 11.79 -8.36 -7.59
C GLY A 57 11.90 -9.89 -7.66
N MET A 58 10.76 -10.59 -7.89
CA MET A 58 10.69 -12.06 -7.98
C MET A 58 11.29 -12.76 -6.73
N GLY A 59 10.84 -12.32 -5.55
CA GLY A 59 11.29 -12.85 -4.25
C GLY A 59 12.47 -12.10 -3.62
N HIS A 60 13.16 -11.22 -4.36
CA HIS A 60 14.28 -10.43 -3.80
C HIS A 60 13.87 -9.61 -2.58
N ASN A 61 12.64 -9.06 -2.56
CA ASN A 61 12.17 -8.23 -1.45
C ASN A 61 12.01 -9.04 -0.17
N GLU A 62 11.50 -10.25 -0.24
CA GLU A 62 11.38 -11.16 0.91
C GLU A 62 12.75 -11.56 1.45
N LEU A 63 13.73 -11.87 0.58
CA LEU A 63 15.11 -12.16 0.99
C LEU A 63 15.78 -10.94 1.65
N LEU A 64 15.52 -9.73 1.18
CA LEU A 64 16.01 -8.49 1.78
C LEU A 64 15.43 -8.30 3.20
N ILE A 65 14.13 -8.55 3.38
CA ILE A 65 13.47 -8.47 4.68
C ILE A 65 14.00 -9.57 5.61
N ALA A 66 14.16 -10.80 5.13
CA ALA A 66 14.76 -11.89 5.90
C ALA A 66 16.14 -11.52 6.45
N GLU A 67 16.98 -10.90 5.63
CA GLU A 67 18.29 -10.43 6.06
C GLU A 67 18.20 -9.33 7.12
N ALA A 68 17.29 -8.35 6.94
CA ALA A 68 17.06 -7.30 7.90
C ALA A 68 16.54 -7.81 9.25
N LEU A 69 15.78 -8.90 9.24
CA LEU A 69 15.23 -9.52 10.46
C LEU A 69 16.15 -10.56 11.10
N LYS A 70 17.28 -10.91 10.47
CA LYS A 70 18.22 -11.90 11.01
C LYS A 70 18.69 -11.52 12.41
N GLY A 71 18.47 -12.40 13.38
CA GLY A 71 18.82 -12.15 14.79
C GLY A 71 17.94 -11.14 15.51
N LYS A 72 16.82 -10.75 14.90
CA LYS A 72 15.77 -9.95 15.53
C LYS A 72 14.63 -10.86 16.00
N ASP A 73 13.88 -10.37 16.96
CA ASP A 73 12.66 -11.01 17.41
C ASP A 73 11.59 -10.83 16.32
N ARG A 74 11.11 -11.97 15.78
CA ARG A 74 10.11 -12.01 14.69
C ARG A 74 8.78 -11.41 15.13
N ASP A 75 8.42 -11.55 16.40
CA ASP A 75 7.14 -11.09 16.94
C ASP A 75 7.07 -9.56 17.12
N ARG A 76 8.20 -8.87 16.93
CA ARG A 76 8.23 -7.39 16.92
C ARG A 76 7.67 -6.76 15.66
N VAL A 77 7.41 -7.55 14.61
CA VAL A 77 6.89 -7.07 13.32
C VAL A 77 5.67 -7.85 12.89
N VAL A 78 4.79 -7.18 12.19
CA VAL A 78 3.66 -7.75 11.45
C VAL A 78 4.06 -7.76 9.98
N ILE A 79 4.30 -8.94 9.42
CA ILE A 79 4.67 -9.10 8.01
C ILE A 79 3.39 -9.31 7.19
N SER A 80 3.16 -8.38 6.28
CA SER A 80 2.05 -8.41 5.33
C SER A 80 2.57 -8.77 3.94
N VAL A 81 2.08 -9.87 3.38
CA VAL A 81 2.54 -10.38 2.07
C VAL A 81 1.42 -10.41 1.06
N LYS A 82 1.67 -9.81 -0.11
CA LYS A 82 0.86 -9.98 -1.32
C LYS A 82 1.41 -11.14 -2.14
N TYR A 83 0.53 -11.97 -2.68
CA TYR A 83 0.91 -13.11 -3.52
C TYR A 83 0.12 -13.17 -4.82
N GLY A 84 0.52 -14.07 -5.70
CA GLY A 84 -0.22 -14.51 -6.86
C GLY A 84 0.09 -13.73 -8.14
N GLY A 85 0.95 -12.71 -8.08
CA GLY A 85 1.42 -12.01 -9.27
C GLY A 85 2.42 -12.86 -10.06
N LEU A 86 2.08 -13.19 -11.30
CA LEU A 86 2.94 -14.00 -12.18
C LEU A 86 3.92 -13.10 -12.93
N ARG A 87 5.21 -13.45 -12.87
CA ARG A 87 6.30 -12.72 -13.52
C ARG A 87 7.06 -13.61 -14.47
N GLY A 88 7.29 -13.11 -15.70
CA GLY A 88 8.15 -13.78 -16.69
C GLY A 88 9.65 -13.65 -16.37
N PRO A 89 10.51 -14.46 -17.00
CA PRO A 89 11.98 -14.34 -16.88
C PRO A 89 12.50 -12.97 -17.35
N ASP A 90 11.81 -12.33 -18.25
CA ASP A 90 12.04 -10.97 -18.75
C ASP A 90 11.47 -9.86 -17.83
N ARG A 91 10.95 -10.25 -16.67
CA ARG A 91 10.25 -9.40 -15.70
C ARG A 91 8.89 -8.88 -16.17
N SER A 92 8.36 -9.38 -17.26
CA SER A 92 7.02 -9.05 -17.73
C SER A 92 5.95 -9.48 -16.71
N TRP A 93 4.80 -8.83 -16.76
CA TRP A 93 3.63 -9.24 -16.00
C TRP A 93 2.82 -10.24 -16.82
N LEU A 94 2.62 -11.45 -16.30
CA LEU A 94 1.92 -12.55 -16.99
C LEU A 94 0.47 -12.73 -16.50
N GLY A 95 0.06 -12.01 -15.45
CA GLY A 95 -1.26 -12.13 -14.86
C GLY A 95 -1.22 -12.48 -13.38
N VAL A 96 -2.30 -13.11 -12.92
CA VAL A 96 -2.44 -13.56 -11.52
C VAL A 96 -2.88 -15.02 -11.47
N ASP A 97 -2.53 -15.71 -10.39
CA ASP A 97 -3.01 -17.05 -10.08
C ASP A 97 -3.32 -17.13 -8.58
N THR A 98 -4.61 -17.24 -8.25
CA THR A 98 -5.07 -17.36 -6.86
C THR A 98 -5.82 -18.67 -6.61
N ARG A 99 -5.67 -19.65 -7.50
CA ARG A 99 -6.22 -21.00 -7.29
C ARG A 99 -5.72 -21.59 -5.97
N PRO A 100 -6.51 -22.40 -5.28
CA PRO A 100 -6.16 -22.96 -3.98
C PRO A 100 -4.78 -23.60 -3.90
N ALA A 101 -4.39 -24.41 -4.90
CA ALA A 101 -3.08 -25.03 -4.95
C ALA A 101 -1.93 -24.02 -5.13
N ALA A 102 -2.13 -23.01 -6.00
CA ALA A 102 -1.17 -21.93 -6.22
C ALA A 102 -0.99 -21.09 -4.96
N THR A 103 -2.09 -20.71 -4.28
CA THR A 103 -2.08 -19.96 -3.01
C THR A 103 -1.20 -20.65 -1.96
N LYS A 104 -1.35 -21.97 -1.80
CA LYS A 104 -0.54 -22.78 -0.85
C LYS A 104 0.93 -22.87 -1.28
N THR A 105 1.19 -23.01 -2.57
CA THR A 105 2.57 -23.08 -3.12
C THR A 105 3.32 -21.75 -2.98
N PHE A 106 2.67 -20.63 -3.31
CA PHE A 106 3.28 -19.30 -3.13
C PHE A 106 3.65 -19.05 -1.67
N LEU A 107 2.76 -19.43 -0.72
CA LEU A 107 3.08 -19.30 0.70
C LEU A 107 4.29 -20.15 1.09
N ALA A 108 4.38 -21.39 0.64
CA ALA A 108 5.51 -22.27 0.96
C ALA A 108 6.85 -21.63 0.55
N TYR A 109 6.90 -21.04 -0.64
CA TYR A 109 8.09 -20.33 -1.10
C TYR A 109 8.36 -19.02 -0.35
N THR A 110 7.31 -18.30 0.02
CA THR A 110 7.39 -17.08 0.85
C THR A 110 7.99 -17.38 2.22
N LEU A 111 7.47 -18.39 2.91
CA LEU A 111 7.98 -18.81 4.22
C LEU A 111 9.47 -19.20 4.15
N GLN A 112 9.86 -19.94 3.10
CA GLN A 112 11.25 -20.33 2.90
C GLN A 112 12.15 -19.11 2.64
N ARG A 113 11.72 -18.14 1.80
CA ARG A 113 12.51 -16.93 1.50
C ARG A 113 12.62 -15.99 2.71
N LEU A 114 11.56 -15.85 3.48
CA LEU A 114 11.55 -15.03 4.69
C LEU A 114 12.24 -15.72 5.88
N GLY A 115 12.41 -17.04 5.83
CA GLY A 115 12.99 -17.82 6.95
C GLY A 115 12.12 -17.80 8.21
N THR A 116 10.81 -17.84 8.05
CA THR A 116 9.82 -17.82 9.13
C THR A 116 8.81 -18.97 8.96
N ASP A 117 8.16 -19.35 10.01
CA ASP A 117 7.14 -20.41 10.03
C ASP A 117 5.71 -19.87 9.77
N HIS A 118 5.51 -18.57 9.84
CA HIS A 118 4.22 -17.94 9.61
C HIS A 118 4.31 -16.54 8.98
N ILE A 119 3.19 -16.09 8.39
CA ILE A 119 2.94 -14.74 7.91
C ILE A 119 1.76 -14.14 8.68
N ASP A 120 1.86 -12.87 9.07
CA ASP A 120 0.79 -12.24 9.86
C ASP A 120 -0.43 -11.91 9.01
N ILE A 121 -0.24 -11.31 7.83
CA ILE A 121 -1.33 -10.99 6.91
C ILE A 121 -0.98 -11.50 5.50
N TYR A 122 -1.80 -12.37 4.96
CA TYR A 122 -1.62 -12.93 3.62
C TYR A 122 -2.79 -12.56 2.72
N ARG A 123 -2.49 -12.04 1.51
CA ARG A 123 -3.51 -11.51 0.62
C ARG A 123 -3.20 -11.74 -0.85
N PRO A 124 -4.20 -12.02 -1.71
CA PRO A 124 -4.00 -11.96 -3.16
C PRO A 124 -3.65 -10.53 -3.57
N GLY A 125 -2.63 -10.36 -4.41
CA GLY A 125 -2.19 -9.04 -4.89
C GLY A 125 -3.23 -8.36 -5.77
N ARG A 126 -4.01 -9.17 -6.49
CA ARG A 126 -5.15 -8.77 -7.33
C ARG A 126 -6.20 -9.88 -7.35
N LEU A 127 -7.44 -9.52 -7.66
CA LEU A 127 -8.49 -10.50 -7.93
C LEU A 127 -8.12 -11.27 -9.21
N ASP A 128 -8.17 -12.60 -9.14
CA ASP A 128 -8.09 -13.46 -10.31
C ASP A 128 -9.50 -13.58 -10.92
N PRO A 129 -9.73 -13.15 -12.17
CA PRO A 129 -11.06 -13.18 -12.77
C PRO A 129 -11.56 -14.61 -13.04
N ASN A 130 -10.67 -15.60 -13.00
CA ASN A 130 -10.98 -17.01 -13.29
C ASN A 130 -11.21 -17.85 -12.01
N VAL A 131 -11.01 -17.26 -10.82
CA VAL A 131 -11.13 -17.96 -9.54
C VAL A 131 -12.13 -17.21 -8.66
N PRO A 132 -13.23 -17.85 -8.23
CA PRO A 132 -14.14 -17.24 -7.26
C PRO A 132 -13.39 -16.80 -6.01
N ILE A 133 -13.71 -15.61 -5.50
CA ILE A 133 -13.03 -15.08 -4.30
C ILE A 133 -13.20 -16.01 -3.10
N GLU A 134 -14.29 -16.74 -3.05
CA GLU A 134 -14.58 -17.72 -2.00
C GLU A 134 -13.56 -18.86 -1.97
N GLU A 135 -13.11 -19.33 -3.13
CA GLU A 135 -12.07 -20.39 -3.23
C GLU A 135 -10.71 -19.84 -2.79
N THR A 136 -10.37 -18.62 -3.23
CA THR A 136 -9.14 -17.94 -2.82
C THR A 136 -9.07 -17.74 -1.31
N VAL A 137 -10.15 -17.20 -0.73
CA VAL A 137 -10.24 -16.94 0.72
C VAL A 137 -10.31 -18.25 1.51
N GLY A 138 -11.04 -19.26 1.00
CA GLY A 138 -11.08 -20.59 1.58
C GLY A 138 -9.69 -21.24 1.69
N ALA A 139 -8.88 -21.09 0.64
CA ALA A 139 -7.51 -21.59 0.65
C ALA A 139 -6.62 -20.87 1.68
N ILE A 140 -6.78 -19.54 1.86
CA ILE A 140 -6.05 -18.81 2.91
C ILE A 140 -6.58 -19.21 4.30
N ALA A 141 -7.90 -19.42 4.45
CA ALA A 141 -8.49 -19.88 5.72
C ALA A 141 -7.96 -21.25 6.16
N ASP A 142 -7.72 -22.17 5.20
CA ASP A 142 -7.02 -23.43 5.49
C ASP A 142 -5.62 -23.20 6.05
N LEU A 143 -4.88 -22.21 5.50
CA LEU A 143 -3.55 -21.85 5.97
C LEU A 143 -3.58 -21.18 7.35
N VAL A 144 -4.63 -20.42 7.64
CA VAL A 144 -4.88 -19.85 8.99
C VAL A 144 -5.13 -20.98 9.98
N LYS A 145 -5.97 -21.94 9.64
CA LYS A 145 -6.23 -23.14 10.48
C LYS A 145 -4.97 -23.96 10.71
N GLY A 146 -4.06 -23.99 9.73
CA GLY A 146 -2.76 -24.67 9.83
C GLY A 146 -1.70 -23.89 10.62
N GLY A 147 -1.97 -22.64 11.03
CA GLY A 147 -1.03 -21.80 11.77
C GLY A 147 0.05 -21.13 10.88
N TYR A 148 -0.01 -21.27 9.56
CA TYR A 148 0.95 -20.66 8.63
C TYR A 148 0.63 -19.19 8.29
N VAL A 149 -0.60 -18.78 8.54
CA VAL A 149 -1.09 -17.41 8.34
C VAL A 149 -1.91 -17.02 9.56
N HIS A 150 -1.78 -15.79 10.04
CA HIS A 150 -2.58 -15.30 11.15
C HIS A 150 -3.89 -14.65 10.68
N HIS A 151 -3.84 -13.87 9.62
CA HIS A 151 -4.99 -13.09 9.15
C HIS A 151 -5.12 -13.09 7.63
N VAL A 152 -6.36 -13.14 7.16
CA VAL A 152 -6.71 -12.93 5.75
C VAL A 152 -6.75 -11.43 5.47
N GLY A 153 -6.05 -10.99 4.43
CA GLY A 153 -6.18 -9.65 3.86
C GLY A 153 -6.70 -9.69 2.43
N LEU A 154 -7.15 -8.54 1.93
CA LEU A 154 -7.54 -8.34 0.52
C LEU A 154 -6.76 -7.18 -0.09
N SER A 155 -6.75 -7.08 -1.42
CA SER A 155 -6.13 -5.96 -2.14
C SER A 155 -6.94 -5.57 -3.36
N GLU A 156 -7.26 -4.26 -3.48
CA GLU A 156 -7.90 -3.65 -4.65
C GLU A 156 -9.21 -4.33 -5.08
N VAL A 157 -10.03 -4.75 -4.12
CA VAL A 157 -11.36 -5.33 -4.39
C VAL A 157 -12.48 -4.34 -4.08
N GLY A 158 -13.61 -4.51 -4.77
CA GLY A 158 -14.83 -3.74 -4.56
C GLY A 158 -15.64 -4.23 -3.37
N ALA A 159 -16.70 -3.47 -3.03
CA ALA A 159 -17.52 -3.73 -1.86
C ALA A 159 -18.22 -5.10 -1.91
N GLU A 160 -18.74 -5.50 -3.08
CA GLU A 160 -19.40 -6.79 -3.23
C GLU A 160 -18.43 -7.96 -3.03
N THR A 161 -17.25 -7.90 -3.64
CA THR A 161 -16.20 -8.90 -3.47
C THR A 161 -15.77 -9.00 -2.01
N MET A 162 -15.67 -7.87 -1.29
CA MET A 162 -15.37 -7.86 0.15
C MET A 162 -16.44 -8.58 0.97
N ARG A 163 -17.74 -8.34 0.69
CA ARG A 163 -18.83 -9.01 1.42
C ARG A 163 -18.77 -10.52 1.23
N ARG A 164 -18.57 -10.97 -0.01
CA ARG A 164 -18.43 -12.39 -0.36
C ARG A 164 -17.20 -13.02 0.33
N ALA A 165 -16.05 -12.37 0.26
CA ALA A 165 -14.83 -12.82 0.92
C ALA A 165 -14.99 -12.94 2.44
N ASN A 166 -15.55 -11.90 3.08
CA ASN A 166 -15.74 -11.86 4.53
C ASN A 166 -16.80 -12.86 5.04
N ALA A 167 -17.71 -13.31 4.16
CA ALA A 167 -18.67 -14.37 4.48
C ALA A 167 -17.99 -15.76 4.58
N VAL A 168 -16.86 -15.98 3.90
CA VAL A 168 -16.09 -17.23 3.97
C VAL A 168 -15.20 -17.26 5.22
N HIS A 169 -14.47 -16.18 5.46
CA HIS A 169 -13.56 -16.03 6.61
C HIS A 169 -13.42 -14.54 6.96
N PRO A 170 -13.35 -14.19 8.27
CA PRO A 170 -13.13 -12.80 8.67
C PRO A 170 -11.88 -12.20 8.00
N VAL A 171 -12.05 -11.07 7.35
CA VAL A 171 -10.98 -10.31 6.70
C VAL A 171 -10.46 -9.26 7.66
N ALA A 172 -9.16 -9.22 7.89
CA ALA A 172 -8.53 -8.25 8.78
C ALA A 172 -8.45 -6.87 8.15
N ASP A 173 -7.93 -6.78 6.91
CA ASP A 173 -7.79 -5.51 6.24
C ASP A 173 -7.94 -5.59 4.72
N LEU A 174 -8.27 -4.45 4.14
CA LEU A 174 -8.19 -4.19 2.70
C LEU A 174 -6.99 -3.27 2.44
N GLN A 175 -6.03 -3.73 1.63
CA GLN A 175 -4.99 -2.87 1.10
C GLN A 175 -5.45 -2.23 -0.20
N ILE A 176 -5.57 -0.89 -0.20
CA ILE A 176 -6.13 -0.14 -1.34
C ILE A 176 -5.46 1.23 -1.47
N GLU A 177 -5.40 1.76 -2.71
CA GLU A 177 -4.86 3.10 -2.93
C GLU A 177 -5.78 4.17 -2.32
N TYR A 178 -5.24 4.97 -1.39
CA TYR A 178 -5.95 6.09 -0.79
C TYR A 178 -4.99 7.26 -0.52
N SER A 179 -5.34 8.42 -1.04
CA SER A 179 -4.55 9.65 -0.90
C SER A 179 -5.41 10.86 -1.23
N LEU A 180 -4.86 12.05 -1.04
CA LEU A 180 -5.49 13.32 -1.44
C LEU A 180 -5.99 13.34 -2.88
N ILE A 181 -5.32 12.64 -3.80
CA ILE A 181 -5.66 12.58 -5.22
C ILE A 181 -6.17 11.21 -5.70
N SER A 182 -6.48 10.30 -4.77
CA SER A 182 -7.08 8.99 -5.04
C SER A 182 -8.12 8.69 -3.97
N ARG A 183 -9.29 9.32 -4.09
CA ARG A 183 -10.35 9.31 -3.06
C ARG A 183 -11.56 8.43 -3.41
N GLY A 184 -11.45 7.64 -4.44
CA GLY A 184 -12.56 6.82 -4.94
C GLY A 184 -13.14 5.82 -3.92
N ILE A 185 -12.38 5.42 -2.89
CA ILE A 185 -12.88 4.49 -1.87
C ILE A 185 -13.97 5.08 -0.96
N GLU A 186 -14.08 6.41 -0.90
CA GLU A 186 -14.93 7.12 0.07
C GLU A 186 -16.43 6.85 -0.11
N ASP A 187 -16.87 6.56 -1.34
CA ASP A 187 -18.30 6.42 -1.67
C ASP A 187 -18.89 5.10 -1.18
N GLU A 188 -18.20 3.99 -1.37
CA GLU A 188 -18.75 2.66 -1.09
C GLU A 188 -17.77 1.77 -0.33
N ILE A 189 -16.50 1.72 -0.75
CA ILE A 189 -15.51 0.75 -0.22
C ILE A 189 -15.21 1.05 1.25
N LEU A 190 -14.89 2.30 1.61
CA LEU A 190 -14.60 2.70 2.99
C LEU A 190 -15.80 2.48 3.93
N PRO A 191 -17.02 2.91 3.58
CA PRO A 191 -18.21 2.57 4.38
C PRO A 191 -18.41 1.07 4.54
N THR A 192 -18.20 0.27 3.49
CA THR A 192 -18.33 -1.20 3.56
C THR A 192 -17.27 -1.81 4.47
N CYS A 193 -16.00 -1.36 4.41
CA CYS A 193 -14.96 -1.81 5.33
C CYS A 193 -15.39 -1.57 6.79
N ARG A 194 -15.88 -0.36 7.10
CA ARG A 194 -16.34 0.00 8.45
C ARG A 194 -17.51 -0.86 8.91
N GLN A 195 -18.47 -1.11 8.03
CA GLN A 195 -19.64 -1.95 8.29
C GLN A 195 -19.25 -3.39 8.62
N LEU A 196 -18.26 -3.94 7.91
CA LEU A 196 -17.75 -5.29 8.09
C LEU A 196 -16.70 -5.40 9.22
N GLY A 197 -16.20 -4.28 9.71
CA GLY A 197 -15.12 -4.24 10.70
C GLY A 197 -13.75 -4.57 10.11
N ILE A 198 -13.53 -4.29 8.82
CA ILE A 198 -12.30 -4.49 8.07
C ILE A 198 -11.46 -3.21 8.17
N GLY A 199 -10.18 -3.32 8.53
CA GLY A 199 -9.26 -2.20 8.51
C GLY A 199 -8.80 -1.84 7.10
N ILE A 200 -8.17 -0.68 6.94
CA ILE A 200 -7.60 -0.24 5.67
C ILE A 200 -6.10 -0.03 5.82
N THR A 201 -5.32 -0.73 5.00
CA THR A 201 -3.93 -0.41 4.73
C THR A 201 -3.88 0.46 3.47
N ALA A 202 -3.76 1.79 3.66
CA ALA A 202 -3.79 2.75 2.58
C ALA A 202 -2.43 2.85 1.90
N TYR A 203 -2.25 2.28 0.70
CA TYR A 203 -1.03 2.47 -0.06
C TYR A 203 -1.12 3.67 -1.02
N GLY A 204 0.02 4.09 -1.56
CA GLY A 204 0.05 5.20 -2.50
C GLY A 204 -0.30 6.55 -1.88
N VAL A 205 -0.16 6.69 -0.57
CA VAL A 205 -0.50 7.91 0.19
C VAL A 205 0.22 9.17 -0.30
N LEU A 206 1.38 9.02 -0.94
CA LEU A 206 2.10 10.08 -1.64
C LEU A 206 1.97 10.00 -3.16
N SER A 207 0.99 9.22 -3.67
CA SER A 207 0.78 9.00 -5.11
C SER A 207 2.08 8.73 -5.87
N ARG A 208 2.81 7.69 -5.42
CA ARG A 208 4.11 7.29 -5.97
C ARG A 208 5.19 8.39 -5.92
N GLY A 209 5.07 9.31 -4.97
CA GLY A 209 5.96 10.45 -4.78
C GLY A 209 5.54 11.73 -5.48
N LEU A 210 4.46 11.73 -6.26
CA LEU A 210 3.95 12.91 -6.94
C LEU A 210 3.57 14.02 -5.94
N ILE A 211 2.83 13.68 -4.88
CA ILE A 211 2.42 14.61 -3.82
C ILE A 211 3.35 14.55 -2.60
N SER A 212 4.61 14.24 -2.81
CA SER A 212 5.62 14.29 -1.75
C SER A 212 6.26 15.68 -1.57
N GLY A 213 6.11 16.55 -2.55
CA GLY A 213 6.84 17.83 -2.63
C GLY A 213 8.29 17.69 -3.13
N HIS A 214 8.73 16.49 -3.51
CA HIS A 214 10.09 16.18 -4.00
C HIS A 214 10.14 15.84 -5.49
N TRP A 215 9.02 15.85 -6.17
CA TRP A 215 8.95 15.65 -7.61
C TRP A 215 9.09 16.97 -8.33
N SER A 216 9.87 16.98 -9.43
CA SER A 216 9.96 18.11 -10.35
C SER A 216 9.92 17.62 -11.79
N LYS A 217 9.68 18.50 -12.76
CA LYS A 217 9.66 18.19 -14.19
C LYS A 217 11.03 17.75 -14.72
N GLU A 218 12.09 18.30 -14.15
CA GLU A 218 13.47 18.01 -14.53
C GLU A 218 13.92 16.63 -14.08
N ARG A 219 13.12 15.98 -13.25
CA ARG A 219 13.43 14.65 -12.74
C ARG A 219 13.32 13.62 -13.86
N THR A 220 14.47 13.16 -14.33
CA THR A 220 14.56 12.01 -15.22
C THR A 220 14.28 10.73 -14.44
N ALA A 221 13.38 9.91 -14.95
CA ALA A 221 13.13 8.60 -14.37
C ALA A 221 14.31 7.65 -14.67
N SER A 222 14.71 6.88 -13.66
CA SER A 222 15.74 5.86 -13.82
C SER A 222 15.23 4.70 -14.68
N PRO A 223 16.11 3.93 -15.35
CA PRO A 223 15.71 2.69 -16.02
C PRO A 223 14.94 1.78 -15.05
N GLY A 224 13.81 1.24 -15.51
CA GLY A 224 12.91 0.39 -14.69
C GLY A 224 11.98 1.15 -13.74
N ASP A 225 11.96 2.48 -13.78
CA ASP A 225 10.98 3.28 -13.04
C ASP A 225 9.64 3.31 -13.79
N PHE A 226 8.64 2.59 -13.26
CA PHE A 226 7.34 2.44 -13.93
C PHE A 226 6.54 3.75 -14.04
N ARG A 227 6.92 4.80 -13.28
CA ARG A 227 6.25 6.12 -13.33
C ARG A 227 6.32 6.78 -14.69
N VAL A 228 7.30 6.42 -15.52
CA VAL A 228 7.39 6.88 -16.93
C VAL A 228 6.16 6.49 -17.76
N HIS A 229 5.47 5.42 -17.36
CA HIS A 229 4.27 4.93 -18.04
C HIS A 229 2.98 5.29 -17.29
N ALA A 230 3.08 5.92 -16.11
CA ALA A 230 1.94 6.24 -15.29
C ALA A 230 1.26 7.53 -15.77
N PRO A 231 -0.06 7.53 -16.06
CA PRO A 231 -0.74 8.67 -16.69
C PRO A 231 -0.62 9.99 -15.92
N ARG A 232 -0.59 9.95 -14.60
CA ARG A 232 -0.42 11.15 -13.75
C ARG A 232 0.94 11.84 -13.91
N PHE A 233 1.94 11.14 -14.45
CA PHE A 233 3.28 11.65 -14.69
C PHE A 233 3.53 11.99 -16.17
N SER A 234 2.54 11.78 -17.05
CA SER A 234 2.65 12.14 -18.47
C SER A 234 2.82 13.65 -18.64
N THR A 235 3.45 14.03 -19.75
CA THR A 235 3.65 15.44 -20.11
C THR A 235 2.34 16.25 -20.13
N GLU A 236 1.23 15.62 -20.49
CA GLU A 236 -0.08 16.24 -20.56
C GLU A 236 -0.69 16.54 -19.18
N ASN A 237 -0.34 15.74 -18.17
CA ASN A 237 -0.97 15.75 -16.85
C ASN A 237 -0.08 16.32 -15.74
N ILE A 238 1.24 16.26 -15.91
CA ILE A 238 2.20 16.55 -14.83
C ILE A 238 2.07 17.98 -14.30
N ASP A 239 1.85 18.96 -15.18
CA ASP A 239 1.76 20.36 -14.78
C ASP A 239 0.56 20.64 -13.91
N ARG A 240 -0.59 20.10 -14.29
CA ARG A 240 -1.83 20.21 -13.49
C ARG A 240 -1.66 19.56 -12.13
N ASN A 241 -1.01 18.38 -12.09
CA ASN A 241 -0.78 17.68 -10.85
C ASN A 241 0.26 18.37 -9.95
N LEU A 242 1.30 18.98 -10.52
CA LEU A 242 2.27 19.77 -9.75
C LEU A 242 1.65 21.06 -9.21
N ALA A 243 0.70 21.67 -9.90
CA ALA A 243 -0.03 22.84 -9.38
C ALA A 243 -0.78 22.49 -8.07
N LEU A 244 -1.34 21.28 -7.94
CA LEU A 244 -1.93 20.80 -6.68
C LEU A 244 -0.89 20.66 -5.56
N VAL A 245 0.33 20.22 -5.91
CA VAL A 245 1.44 20.12 -4.95
C VAL A 245 1.87 21.49 -4.44
N GLU A 246 1.95 22.50 -5.32
CA GLU A 246 2.31 23.85 -4.92
C GLU A 246 1.23 24.51 -4.04
N ALA A 247 -0.05 24.23 -4.30
CA ALA A 247 -1.12 24.67 -3.42
C ALA A 247 -1.01 24.06 -2.00
N LEU A 248 -0.64 22.76 -1.90
CA LEU A 248 -0.35 22.10 -0.63
C LEU A 248 0.92 22.64 0.03
N ARG A 249 1.93 23.05 -0.76
CA ARG A 249 3.20 23.59 -0.24
C ARG A 249 2.99 24.87 0.54
N ALA A 250 2.08 25.73 0.09
CA ALA A 250 1.73 26.96 0.79
C ALA A 250 1.18 26.65 2.20
N LEU A 251 0.27 25.67 2.31
CA LEU A 251 -0.28 25.22 3.59
C LEU A 251 0.81 24.57 4.48
N ALA A 252 1.62 23.69 3.91
CA ALA A 252 2.70 23.02 4.62
C ALA A 252 3.71 24.04 5.18
N GLY A 253 4.09 25.05 4.38
CA GLY A 253 4.97 26.13 4.79
C GLY A 253 4.42 26.97 5.95
N ALA A 254 3.12 27.30 5.92
CA ALA A 254 2.47 28.01 7.02
C ALA A 254 2.48 27.23 8.34
N LYS A 255 2.58 25.89 8.28
CA LYS A 255 2.65 25.01 9.45
C LYS A 255 4.09 24.58 9.81
N GLY A 256 5.10 24.98 9.04
CA GLY A 256 6.48 24.56 9.27
C GLY A 256 6.72 23.06 9.04
N VAL A 257 5.93 22.42 8.17
CA VAL A 257 6.01 21.00 7.84
C VAL A 257 6.19 20.78 6.34
N THR A 258 6.42 19.51 5.92
CA THR A 258 6.54 19.18 4.49
C THR A 258 5.19 18.81 3.86
N VAL A 259 5.12 18.88 2.53
CA VAL A 259 3.94 18.42 1.76
C VAL A 259 3.66 16.94 2.05
N ALA A 260 4.70 16.12 2.11
CA ALA A 260 4.58 14.70 2.46
C ALA A 260 3.92 14.50 3.82
N GLN A 261 4.32 15.29 4.83
CA GLN A 261 3.73 15.22 6.17
C GLN A 261 2.24 15.62 6.17
N VAL A 262 1.87 16.66 5.44
CA VAL A 262 0.45 17.05 5.29
C VAL A 262 -0.35 15.93 4.61
N ALA A 263 0.16 15.35 3.53
CA ALA A 263 -0.54 14.28 2.81
C ALA A 263 -0.74 13.02 3.66
N ILE A 264 0.26 12.60 4.43
CA ILE A 264 0.18 11.44 5.33
C ILE A 264 -0.76 11.76 6.51
N ALA A 265 -0.63 12.94 7.12
CA ALA A 265 -1.50 13.36 8.23
C ALA A 265 -2.97 13.44 7.80
N TRP A 266 -3.24 13.87 6.56
CA TRP A 266 -4.59 13.86 6.02
C TRP A 266 -5.17 12.44 5.96
N VAL A 267 -4.43 11.44 5.47
CA VAL A 267 -4.89 10.04 5.45
C VAL A 267 -5.09 9.52 6.88
N LEU A 268 -4.18 9.85 7.81
CA LEU A 268 -4.32 9.48 9.22
C LEU A 268 -5.59 10.05 9.86
N ALA A 269 -6.00 11.25 9.45
CA ALA A 269 -7.18 11.92 9.97
C ALA A 269 -8.52 11.36 9.44
N GLN A 270 -8.49 10.51 8.40
CA GLN A 270 -9.73 9.94 7.85
C GLN A 270 -10.35 8.83 8.71
N GLY A 271 -9.62 8.29 9.67
CA GLY A 271 -10.13 7.30 10.62
C GLY A 271 -9.02 6.55 11.33
N THR A 272 -9.33 6.02 12.52
CA THR A 272 -8.42 5.17 13.31
C THR A 272 -8.33 3.75 12.75
N ASP A 273 -9.21 3.40 11.83
CA ASP A 273 -9.30 2.17 11.08
C ASP A 273 -8.42 2.16 9.81
N ILE A 274 -7.69 3.25 9.55
CA ILE A 274 -6.84 3.41 8.37
C ILE A 274 -5.37 3.52 8.78
N VAL A 275 -4.52 2.66 8.22
CA VAL A 275 -3.06 2.69 8.41
C VAL A 275 -2.39 3.09 7.10
N PRO A 276 -1.83 4.30 6.98
CA PRO A 276 -1.03 4.70 5.83
C PRO A 276 0.21 3.81 5.67
N LEU A 277 0.39 3.25 4.47
CA LEU A 277 1.57 2.49 4.10
C LEU A 277 2.54 3.40 3.36
N VAL A 278 3.64 3.75 3.99
CA VAL A 278 4.64 4.66 3.45
C VAL A 278 5.73 3.87 2.75
N GLY A 279 5.89 4.10 1.45
CA GLY A 279 7.01 3.58 0.68
C GLY A 279 8.27 4.40 0.94
N ALA A 280 9.20 3.90 1.74
CA ALA A 280 10.49 4.53 1.99
C ALA A 280 11.61 3.51 1.80
N ARG A 281 12.62 3.86 1.00
CA ARG A 281 13.84 3.07 0.78
C ARG A 281 15.10 3.76 1.31
N ARG A 282 14.91 4.87 2.05
CA ARG A 282 15.95 5.67 2.69
C ARG A 282 15.45 6.20 4.03
N ARG A 283 16.34 6.24 5.01
CA ARG A 283 16.04 6.66 6.39
C ARG A 283 15.56 8.11 6.48
N ASP A 284 16.07 9.02 5.63
CA ASP A 284 15.62 10.43 5.61
C ASP A 284 14.14 10.54 5.21
N ARG A 285 13.68 9.75 4.23
CA ARG A 285 12.27 9.72 3.80
C ARG A 285 11.36 9.09 4.85
N LEU A 286 11.85 8.06 5.54
CA LEU A 286 11.14 7.47 6.66
C LEU A 286 11.01 8.46 7.82
N SER A 287 12.08 9.17 8.14
CA SER A 287 12.09 10.21 9.19
C SER A 287 11.11 11.35 8.87
N GLU A 288 11.10 11.82 7.61
CA GLU A 288 10.13 12.81 7.13
C GLU A 288 8.70 12.33 7.33
N ALA A 289 8.39 11.11 6.87
CA ALA A 289 7.05 10.54 7.00
C ALA A 289 6.57 10.40 8.44
N ARG A 290 7.48 10.03 9.36
CA ARG A 290 7.18 9.94 10.81
C ARG A 290 6.76 11.27 11.41
N GLY A 291 7.24 12.39 10.89
CA GLY A 291 6.82 13.72 11.33
C GLY A 291 5.32 13.96 11.17
N ALA A 292 4.65 13.25 10.28
CA ALA A 292 3.19 13.33 10.14
C ALA A 292 2.41 12.85 11.37
N LEU A 293 3.01 11.98 12.19
CA LEU A 293 2.38 11.44 13.41
C LEU A 293 2.17 12.49 14.51
N THR A 294 2.89 13.58 14.46
CA THR A 294 2.77 14.70 15.42
C THR A 294 1.97 15.88 14.87
N LEU A 295 1.57 15.81 13.58
CA LEU A 295 0.79 16.85 12.93
C LEU A 295 -0.71 16.63 13.13
N SER A 296 -1.32 17.52 13.91
CA SER A 296 -2.79 17.60 14.03
C SER A 296 -3.32 18.59 13.00
N LEU A 297 -4.28 18.15 12.19
CA LEU A 297 -5.00 18.98 11.23
C LEU A 297 -6.30 19.48 11.88
N THR A 298 -6.47 20.80 11.92
CA THR A 298 -7.71 21.44 12.39
C THR A 298 -8.80 21.37 11.31
N PRO A 299 -10.09 21.66 11.63
CA PRO A 299 -11.14 21.78 10.62
C PRO A 299 -10.81 22.81 9.53
N ASP A 300 -10.15 23.91 9.85
CA ASP A 300 -9.73 24.93 8.90
C ASP A 300 -8.62 24.40 7.98
N ASP A 301 -7.70 23.56 8.49
CA ASP A 301 -6.70 22.87 7.69
C ASP A 301 -7.35 21.92 6.69
N HIS A 302 -8.31 21.12 7.13
CA HIS A 302 -9.07 20.23 6.26
C HIS A 302 -9.78 21.01 5.15
N ALA A 303 -10.43 22.14 5.49
CA ALA A 303 -11.07 23.01 4.51
C ALA A 303 -10.05 23.63 3.53
N ALA A 304 -8.87 24.01 4.01
CA ALA A 304 -7.79 24.53 3.16
C ALA A 304 -7.22 23.45 2.24
N ILE A 305 -7.02 22.22 2.74
CA ILE A 305 -6.59 21.07 1.93
C ILE A 305 -7.62 20.75 0.84
N GLU A 306 -8.91 20.76 1.16
CA GLU A 306 -9.99 20.49 0.19
C GLU A 306 -10.03 21.56 -0.91
N ARG A 307 -9.77 22.82 -0.58
CA ARG A 307 -9.65 23.90 -1.57
C ARG A 307 -8.39 23.74 -2.44
N ALA A 308 -7.27 23.32 -1.85
CA ALA A 308 -6.00 23.13 -2.58
C ALA A 308 -6.03 21.91 -3.51
N VAL A 309 -6.67 20.83 -3.06
CA VAL A 309 -6.78 19.54 -3.76
C VAL A 309 -8.23 19.05 -3.67
N PRO A 310 -9.14 19.63 -4.46
CA PRO A 310 -10.52 19.16 -4.53
C PRO A 310 -10.60 17.70 -4.95
N ARG A 311 -11.62 17.00 -4.51
CA ARG A 311 -11.87 15.62 -4.94
C ARG A 311 -11.98 15.56 -6.47
N GLY A 312 -11.23 14.63 -7.09
CA GLY A 312 -11.21 14.48 -8.55
C GLY A 312 -10.30 15.47 -9.30
N ALA A 313 -9.55 16.35 -8.60
CA ALA A 313 -8.70 17.36 -9.25
C ALA A 313 -7.47 16.78 -9.98
N ALA A 314 -7.06 15.55 -9.66
CA ALA A 314 -5.90 14.94 -10.29
C ALA A 314 -6.13 14.70 -11.78
N ALA A 315 -5.19 15.14 -12.60
CA ALA A 315 -5.17 14.86 -14.02
C ALA A 315 -4.63 13.46 -14.29
N GLY A 316 -5.38 12.67 -15.06
CA GLY A 316 -5.07 11.31 -15.44
C GLY A 316 -5.44 10.26 -14.39
N PRO A 317 -5.78 9.03 -14.85
CA PRO A 317 -6.09 7.90 -13.99
C PRO A 317 -4.83 7.44 -13.24
N ARG A 318 -5.03 6.69 -12.16
CA ARG A 318 -3.94 6.18 -11.30
C ARG A 318 -3.09 5.08 -11.96
N TYR A 319 -3.62 4.41 -12.97
CA TYR A 319 -2.95 3.40 -13.79
C TYR A 319 -3.34 3.56 -15.26
N VAL A 320 -2.60 2.90 -16.16
CA VAL A 320 -2.99 2.79 -17.57
C VAL A 320 -4.30 1.99 -17.72
N ALA A 321 -5.03 2.21 -18.82
CA ALA A 321 -6.39 1.68 -19.03
C ALA A 321 -6.49 0.16 -18.79
N GLN A 322 -5.52 -0.63 -19.28
CA GLN A 322 -5.50 -2.07 -19.07
C GLN A 322 -5.42 -2.46 -17.59
N GLN A 323 -4.59 -1.77 -16.82
CA GLN A 323 -4.46 -2.01 -15.38
C GLN A 323 -5.69 -1.53 -14.61
N MET A 324 -6.29 -0.38 -15.01
CA MET A 324 -7.55 0.11 -14.42
C MET A 324 -8.67 -0.90 -14.60
N ALA A 325 -8.82 -1.48 -15.80
CA ALA A 325 -9.84 -2.49 -16.10
C ALA A 325 -9.68 -3.79 -15.27
N ALA A 326 -8.46 -4.09 -14.82
CA ALA A 326 -8.18 -5.26 -13.98
C ALA A 326 -8.45 -5.02 -12.48
N LEU A 327 -8.75 -3.77 -12.07
CA LEU A 327 -9.02 -3.45 -10.67
C LEU A 327 -10.52 -3.66 -10.36
N ASP A 328 -10.81 -4.62 -9.51
CA ASP A 328 -12.18 -4.88 -9.05
C ASP A 328 -12.75 -3.67 -8.27
N SER A 329 -11.88 -2.95 -7.55
CA SER A 329 -12.22 -1.71 -6.84
C SER A 329 -12.71 -0.55 -7.73
N GLU A 330 -12.47 -0.63 -9.05
CA GLU A 330 -12.89 0.38 -10.02
C GLU A 330 -14.11 -0.05 -10.84
N ARG A 331 -14.56 -1.31 -10.70
CA ARG A 331 -15.75 -1.80 -11.43
C ARG A 331 -17.00 -1.05 -10.99
N GLY A 332 -17.81 -0.65 -11.94
CA GLY A 332 -19.07 0.07 -11.70
C GLY A 332 -18.90 1.58 -11.44
N ARG A 333 -17.69 2.11 -11.41
CA ARG A 333 -17.47 3.56 -11.39
C ARG A 333 -17.56 4.09 -12.81
N ALA A 334 -18.53 4.99 -13.06
CA ALA A 334 -18.54 5.77 -14.28
C ALA A 334 -17.19 6.50 -14.38
N THR A 335 -16.48 6.32 -15.49
CA THR A 335 -15.32 7.14 -15.81
C THR A 335 -15.82 8.58 -15.89
N ALA A 336 -15.57 9.37 -14.86
CA ALA A 336 -15.71 10.81 -14.95
C ALA A 336 -14.74 11.26 -16.06
N GLY A 337 -15.32 11.67 -17.18
CA GLY A 337 -14.62 12.18 -18.37
C GLY A 337 -13.97 13.54 -18.12
#